data_f626bafea83e2c0fd54751d12fbe520a
#
_entry.id   f626bafea83e2c0fd54751d12fbe520a
#
_cell.length_a   1.000
_cell.length_b   1.000
_cell.length_c   1.000
_cell.angle_alpha   90.00
_cell.angle_beta   90.00
_cell.angle_gamma   90.00
#
_symmetry.space_group_name_H-M   'P 1'
#
loop_
_entity.id
_entity.type
_entity.pdbx_description
1 polymer ?
#
loop_
_entity_poly.entity_id
_entity_poly.type
_entity_poly.pdbx_seq_one_letter_code
_entity_poly.pdbx_strand_id
1 'polypeptide(L)'
;LTQRDLSVLKRKEELTQEQKDSIAAVQRIEEEAYETAKEEVDAALAYAPNNALFGSSSYRIPFPTGLWIYNALVGKKSRFAKWLFDTFAGTPVFISTVNPKTRALVAQNTLRNYGYFNGTVDYEILPEKNPKKAKISYTVRPRNLFRLDSIAYLRFPAVGDSLIRETFRQRTLFSGDPFSVINLDAERTRIYNMFRNSGYFYYKPEYITYRADTIQRPGFVQLQVVPADGIPASANKRYYLGRTTVNLFNNDSYELTDTLQFRDYTLYYDGGKKGKIPLRFGALRRNLFYRKGMLYRQDIMSFVQQQLSEMNVFSTVNLKYVPRDTTALNDTLDIEITGILDKPYDGEFTTKVTSKSNGQIGPGLSFSMSKRNAFRGAEKLKFEVHGSYEWQTNSTVQGHSSVINSYEYGTSLSLDYPRLIFPGARKFSRRAK
;
A
#
# COMPACT_ATOMS: atom_id res chain seq x y z
N LEU A 1 50.56 12.23 23.23
CA LEU A 1 50.21 11.45 22.01
C LEU A 1 51.18 10.29 21.88
N THR A 2 50.71 9.07 22.08
CA THR A 2 51.55 7.87 21.96
C THR A 2 51.82 7.57 20.48
N GLN A 3 52.93 6.83 20.18
CA GLN A 3 53.23 6.37 18.81
C GLN A 3 52.09 5.62 18.16
N ARG A 4 51.19 5.04 18.95
CA ARG A 4 49.98 4.36 18.52
C ARG A 4 48.92 5.34 18.01
N ASP A 5 48.78 6.51 18.62
CA ASP A 5 47.85 7.57 18.18
C ASP A 5 48.31 8.22 16.87
N LEU A 6 49.63 8.40 16.71
CA LEU A 6 50.22 8.90 15.46
C LEU A 6 50.10 7.88 14.31
N SER A 7 50.15 6.58 14.59
CA SER A 7 49.97 5.54 13.57
C SER A 7 48.49 5.44 13.13
N VAL A 8 47.56 5.69 14.05
CA VAL A 8 46.10 5.74 13.74
C VAL A 8 45.77 7.00 12.93
N LEU A 9 46.39 8.14 13.26
CA LEU A 9 46.22 9.40 12.51
C LEU A 9 46.83 9.33 11.10
N LYS A 10 48.05 8.77 10.97
CA LYS A 10 48.63 8.51 9.62
C LYS A 10 47.83 7.56 8.80
N ARG A 11 47.27 6.50 9.40
CA ARG A 11 46.38 5.57 8.70
C ARG A 11 45.08 6.22 8.20
N LYS A 12 44.61 7.28 8.82
CA LYS A 12 43.46 8.09 8.35
C LYS A 12 43.82 8.96 7.14
N GLU A 13 45.04 9.41 7.00
CA GLU A 13 45.50 10.18 5.83
C GLU A 13 45.76 9.33 4.60
N GLU A 14 46.01 8.03 4.77
CA GLU A 14 46.32 7.09 3.66
C GLU A 14 45.09 6.38 3.07
N LEU A 15 43.87 6.68 3.55
CA LEU A 15 42.62 6.09 2.96
C LEU A 15 42.42 6.62 1.55
N THR A 16 42.32 5.70 0.59
CA THR A 16 41.93 6.05 -0.79
C THR A 16 40.54 6.69 -0.83
N GLN A 17 40.27 7.50 -1.85
CA GLN A 17 38.95 8.13 -2.01
C GLN A 17 37.82 7.10 -1.99
N GLU A 18 38.02 5.95 -2.60
CA GLU A 18 37.07 4.82 -2.62
C GLU A 18 36.79 4.26 -1.22
N GLN A 19 37.79 4.19 -0.35
CA GLN A 19 37.60 3.77 1.03
C GLN A 19 36.86 4.82 1.87
N LYS A 20 37.10 6.12 1.64
CA LYS A 20 36.36 7.21 2.26
C LYS A 20 34.90 7.19 1.85
N ASP A 21 34.63 7.00 0.58
CA ASP A 21 33.27 6.91 0.04
C ASP A 21 32.52 5.67 0.59
N SER A 22 33.22 4.54 0.74
CA SER A 22 32.66 3.34 1.38
C SER A 22 32.33 3.55 2.84
N ILE A 23 33.21 4.21 3.62
CA ILE A 23 32.95 4.54 5.02
C ILE A 23 31.78 5.52 5.15
N ALA A 24 31.73 6.54 4.30
CA ALA A 24 30.63 7.49 4.28
C ALA A 24 29.30 6.85 3.92
N ALA A 25 29.31 5.87 3.01
CA ALA A 25 28.10 5.10 2.67
C ALA A 25 27.60 4.26 3.86
N VAL A 26 28.51 3.58 4.57
CA VAL A 26 28.16 2.81 5.78
C VAL A 26 27.62 3.72 6.89
N GLN A 27 28.24 4.88 7.12
CA GLN A 27 27.77 5.84 8.12
C GLN A 27 26.38 6.38 7.79
N ARG A 28 26.09 6.62 6.51
CA ARG A 28 24.78 7.07 6.06
C ARG A 28 23.69 6.02 6.31
N ILE A 29 23.99 4.76 6.03
CA ILE A 29 23.07 3.65 6.31
C ILE A 29 22.80 3.52 7.82
N GLU A 30 23.82 3.73 8.66
CA GLU A 30 23.65 3.72 10.13
C GLU A 30 22.79 4.87 10.62
N GLU A 31 23.02 6.07 10.10
CA GLU A 31 22.27 7.27 10.45
C GLU A 31 20.79 7.15 10.02
N GLU A 32 20.53 6.68 8.81
CA GLU A 32 19.17 6.39 8.33
C GLU A 32 18.48 5.32 9.20
N ALA A 33 19.16 4.25 9.55
CA ALA A 33 18.63 3.20 10.43
C ALA A 33 18.33 3.74 11.84
N TYR A 34 19.20 4.61 12.37
CA TYR A 34 19.00 5.24 13.67
C TYR A 34 17.82 6.21 13.67
N GLU A 35 17.72 7.09 12.69
CA GLU A 35 16.61 8.05 12.61
C GLU A 35 15.27 7.31 12.41
N THR A 36 15.23 6.27 11.58
CA THR A 36 14.02 5.43 11.41
C THR A 36 13.63 4.76 12.74
N ALA A 37 14.58 4.17 13.45
CA ALA A 37 14.32 3.54 14.74
C ALA A 37 13.83 4.56 15.78
N LYS A 38 14.39 5.75 15.78
CA LYS A 38 14.03 6.85 16.67
C LYS A 38 12.61 7.34 16.39
N GLU A 39 12.24 7.56 15.13
CA GLU A 39 10.87 7.96 14.74
C GLU A 39 9.84 6.93 15.21
N GLU A 40 10.09 5.65 15.03
CA GLU A 40 9.20 4.58 15.47
C GLU A 40 9.10 4.46 17.00
N VAL A 41 10.23 4.66 17.71
CA VAL A 41 10.26 4.71 19.17
C VAL A 41 9.49 5.92 19.68
N ASP A 42 9.69 7.09 19.08
CA ASP A 42 8.99 8.31 19.42
C ASP A 42 7.48 8.17 19.16
N ALA A 43 7.09 7.51 18.06
CA ALA A 43 5.69 7.18 17.77
C ALA A 43 5.08 6.24 18.83
N ALA A 44 5.83 5.22 19.27
CA ALA A 44 5.38 4.29 20.31
C ALA A 44 5.20 4.98 21.68
N LEU A 45 6.04 5.97 21.98
CA LEU A 45 6.00 6.76 23.23
C LEU A 45 4.99 7.91 23.14
N ALA A 46 4.63 8.35 21.95
CA ALA A 46 3.74 9.48 21.73
C ALA A 46 2.34 9.25 22.29
N TYR A 47 1.79 10.28 22.91
CA TYR A 47 0.40 10.34 23.35
C TYR A 47 -0.15 11.78 23.21
N ALA A 48 -1.45 11.90 23.05
CA ALA A 48 -2.11 13.18 23.00
C ALA A 48 -2.45 13.64 24.44
N PRO A 49 -1.78 14.68 24.98
CA PRO A 49 -2.09 15.18 26.32
C PRO A 49 -3.40 15.98 26.36
N ASN A 50 -3.89 16.33 27.54
CA ASN A 50 -5.14 17.06 27.72
C ASN A 50 -5.18 18.45 27.04
N ASN A 51 -4.03 19.01 26.67
CA ASN A 51 -3.91 20.26 25.90
C ASN A 51 -3.52 20.03 24.43
N ALA A 52 -3.73 18.83 23.92
CA ALA A 52 -3.51 18.53 22.51
C ALA A 52 -4.51 19.28 21.61
N LEU A 53 -4.02 19.83 20.50
CA LEU A 53 -4.90 20.43 19.49
C LEU A 53 -5.45 19.29 18.59
N PHE A 54 -6.78 19.16 18.57
CA PHE A 54 -7.49 18.12 17.82
C PHE A 54 -6.96 16.68 18.04
N GLY A 55 -6.52 16.38 19.29
CA GLY A 55 -6.00 15.06 19.62
C GLY A 55 -4.58 14.76 19.10
N SER A 56 -3.84 15.74 18.61
CA SER A 56 -2.47 15.58 18.12
C SER A 56 -1.48 15.33 19.26
N SER A 57 -0.56 14.40 19.07
CA SER A 57 0.57 14.19 19.99
C SER A 57 1.62 15.30 19.93
N SER A 58 1.71 16.02 18.79
CA SER A 58 2.74 17.01 18.49
C SER A 58 2.29 18.45 18.73
N TYR A 59 1.04 18.80 18.37
CA TYR A 59 0.53 20.16 18.49
C TYR A 59 -0.18 20.38 19.82
N ARG A 60 0.29 21.37 20.58
CA ARG A 60 -0.22 21.73 21.91
C ARG A 60 -0.69 23.18 21.95
N ILE A 61 -1.81 23.41 22.62
CA ILE A 61 -2.31 24.75 22.91
C ILE A 61 -2.03 25.10 24.39
N PRO A 62 -1.90 26.39 24.72
CA PRO A 62 -1.61 26.81 26.11
C PRO A 62 -2.65 26.33 27.12
N PHE A 63 -3.89 26.18 26.70
CA PHE A 63 -5.02 25.83 27.57
C PHE A 63 -5.70 24.53 27.12
N PRO A 64 -6.13 23.64 28.03
CA PRO A 64 -6.80 22.41 27.72
C PRO A 64 -8.28 22.64 27.36
N THR A 65 -8.54 23.31 26.25
CA THR A 65 -9.90 23.72 25.83
C THR A 65 -10.84 22.53 25.66
N GLY A 66 -10.37 21.43 25.07
CA GLY A 66 -11.16 20.20 24.92
C GLY A 66 -11.60 19.61 26.26
N LEU A 67 -10.71 19.61 27.26
CA LEU A 67 -11.03 19.16 28.61
C LEU A 67 -11.99 20.11 29.33
N TRP A 68 -11.87 21.42 29.10
CA TRP A 68 -12.83 22.39 29.66
C TRP A 68 -14.24 22.21 29.10
N ILE A 69 -14.32 22.01 27.78
CA ILE A 69 -15.61 21.73 27.12
C ILE A 69 -16.17 20.40 27.62
N TYR A 70 -15.37 19.37 27.77
CA TYR A 70 -15.79 18.10 28.36
C TYR A 70 -16.40 18.30 29.73
N ASN A 71 -15.67 18.94 30.64
CA ASN A 71 -16.14 19.17 32.02
C ASN A 71 -17.40 20.07 32.12
N ALA A 72 -17.53 21.01 31.19
CA ALA A 72 -18.69 21.95 31.18
C ALA A 72 -19.94 21.32 30.58
N LEU A 73 -19.82 20.37 29.67
CA LEU A 73 -20.92 19.84 28.87
C LEU A 73 -21.25 18.37 29.15
N VAL A 74 -20.39 17.65 29.89
CA VAL A 74 -20.63 16.24 30.23
C VAL A 74 -21.98 16.11 30.97
N GLY A 75 -22.86 15.24 30.45
CA GLY A 75 -24.18 15.00 31.02
C GLY A 75 -25.29 16.01 30.63
N LYS A 76 -24.99 17.07 29.88
CA LYS A 76 -26.03 18.01 29.39
C LYS A 76 -26.81 17.40 28.21
N LYS A 77 -28.15 17.45 28.28
CA LYS A 77 -29.09 16.82 27.32
C LYS A 77 -29.49 17.72 26.14
N SER A 78 -29.11 19.01 26.13
CA SER A 78 -29.44 19.95 25.05
C SER A 78 -28.79 19.50 23.73
N ARG A 79 -29.51 19.60 22.60
CA ARG A 79 -29.00 19.27 21.24
C ARG A 79 -27.75 20.07 20.88
N PHE A 80 -27.73 21.36 21.25
CA PHE A 80 -26.56 22.22 21.00
C PHE A 80 -25.38 21.84 21.91
N ALA A 81 -25.63 21.54 23.20
CA ALA A 81 -24.56 21.07 24.08
C ALA A 81 -23.98 19.72 23.63
N LYS A 82 -24.82 18.83 23.13
CA LYS A 82 -24.38 17.53 22.58
C LYS A 82 -23.55 17.72 21.32
N TRP A 83 -23.97 18.59 20.41
CA TRP A 83 -23.18 18.89 19.19
C TRP A 83 -21.81 19.50 19.53
N LEU A 84 -21.75 20.47 20.46
CA LEU A 84 -20.48 21.03 20.94
C LEU A 84 -19.58 19.96 21.61
N PHE A 85 -20.19 19.09 22.40
CA PHE A 85 -19.48 18.01 23.07
C PHE A 85 -18.92 17.02 22.06
N ASP A 86 -19.73 16.54 21.12
CA ASP A 86 -19.31 15.56 20.10
C ASP A 86 -18.24 16.13 19.14
N THR A 87 -18.23 17.47 18.94
CA THR A 87 -17.31 18.13 18.02
C THR A 87 -15.98 18.57 18.67
N PHE A 88 -16.03 19.09 19.91
CA PHE A 88 -14.90 19.81 20.50
C PHE A 88 -14.46 19.27 21.87
N ALA A 89 -15.21 18.39 22.52
CA ALA A 89 -14.80 17.86 23.81
C ALA A 89 -13.65 16.86 23.66
N GLY A 90 -12.58 17.09 24.41
CA GLY A 90 -11.49 16.13 24.56
C GLY A 90 -11.74 15.21 25.75
N THR A 91 -11.73 13.90 25.54
CA THR A 91 -11.80 12.94 26.65
C THR A 91 -10.62 13.13 27.61
N PRO A 92 -10.83 13.13 28.93
CA PRO A 92 -9.74 13.27 29.90
C PRO A 92 -8.69 12.19 29.75
N VAL A 93 -7.43 12.59 29.61
CA VAL A 93 -6.29 11.67 29.50
C VAL A 93 -5.66 11.54 30.88
N PHE A 94 -5.70 10.33 31.43
CA PHE A 94 -5.09 9.99 32.71
C PHE A 94 -3.79 9.20 32.50
N ILE A 95 -2.89 9.26 33.47
CA ILE A 95 -1.64 8.48 33.43
C ILE A 95 -1.92 6.97 33.32
N SER A 96 -2.97 6.50 34.00
CA SER A 96 -3.43 5.10 33.89
C SER A 96 -3.86 4.73 32.46
N THR A 97 -4.50 5.66 31.74
CA THR A 97 -4.90 5.47 30.34
C THR A 97 -3.71 5.51 29.39
N VAL A 98 -2.74 6.39 29.63
CA VAL A 98 -1.49 6.46 28.84
C VAL A 98 -0.66 5.20 29.02
N ASN A 99 -0.71 4.58 30.19
CA ASN A 99 0.04 3.37 30.57
C ASN A 99 1.53 3.46 30.22
N PRO A 100 2.32 4.28 30.94
CA PRO A 100 3.71 4.55 30.61
C PRO A 100 4.57 3.30 30.57
N LYS A 101 4.32 2.33 31.45
CA LYS A 101 5.04 1.06 31.52
C LYS A 101 4.90 0.27 30.22
N THR A 102 3.67 0.13 29.72
CA THR A 102 3.41 -0.60 28.47
C THR A 102 4.07 0.12 27.28
N ARG A 103 3.98 1.45 27.21
CA ARG A 103 4.62 2.23 26.15
C ARG A 103 6.15 2.09 26.18
N ALA A 104 6.78 2.17 27.34
CA ALA A 104 8.21 1.93 27.48
C ALA A 104 8.60 0.51 27.02
N LEU A 105 7.81 -0.51 27.35
CA LEU A 105 8.05 -1.87 26.89
C LEU A 105 7.89 -2.02 25.38
N VAL A 106 6.86 -1.40 24.79
CA VAL A 106 6.65 -1.38 23.32
C VAL A 106 7.84 -0.70 22.65
N ALA A 107 8.24 0.48 23.12
CA ALA A 107 9.38 1.22 22.59
C ALA A 107 10.69 0.42 22.71
N GLN A 108 10.90 -0.30 23.82
CA GLN A 108 12.05 -1.20 23.97
C GLN A 108 12.03 -2.36 22.96
N ASN A 109 10.87 -2.95 22.71
CA ASN A 109 10.72 -3.99 21.68
C ASN A 109 10.93 -3.40 20.27
N THR A 110 10.49 -2.17 20.03
CA THR A 110 10.78 -1.45 18.79
C THR A 110 12.28 -1.28 18.59
N LEU A 111 13.04 -0.87 19.61
CA LEU A 111 14.50 -0.83 19.53
C LEU A 111 15.12 -2.16 19.12
N ARG A 112 14.63 -3.27 19.69
CA ARG A 112 15.11 -4.63 19.34
C ARG A 112 14.81 -4.98 17.89
N ASN A 113 13.65 -4.57 17.37
CA ASN A 113 13.27 -4.80 15.97
C ASN A 113 14.21 -4.10 14.98
N TYR A 114 14.87 -3.03 15.42
CA TYR A 114 15.84 -2.27 14.65
C TYR A 114 17.30 -2.60 15.02
N GLY A 115 17.55 -3.74 15.69
CA GLY A 115 18.91 -4.21 15.98
C GLY A 115 19.54 -3.68 17.27
N TYR A 116 18.84 -2.88 18.04
CA TYR A 116 19.30 -2.41 19.35
C TYR A 116 18.88 -3.36 20.46
N PHE A 117 19.40 -4.60 20.44
CA PHE A 117 18.97 -5.67 21.35
C PHE A 117 19.18 -5.35 22.83
N ASN A 118 20.24 -4.58 23.14
CA ASN A 118 20.59 -4.15 24.50
C ASN A 118 19.96 -2.79 24.87
N GLY A 119 19.10 -2.25 23.99
CA GLY A 119 18.41 -0.98 24.22
C GLY A 119 17.47 -1.06 25.42
N THR A 120 17.41 0.02 26.19
CA THR A 120 16.52 0.16 27.37
C THR A 120 15.70 1.44 27.24
N VAL A 121 14.47 1.36 27.70
CA VAL A 121 13.56 2.51 27.79
C VAL A 121 13.01 2.56 29.20
N ASP A 122 13.39 3.58 29.94
CA ASP A 122 12.90 3.87 31.28
C ASP A 122 11.86 4.98 31.24
N TYR A 123 10.97 5.02 32.21
CA TYR A 123 9.98 6.10 32.35
C TYR A 123 9.95 6.60 33.79
N GLU A 124 9.67 7.88 33.95
CA GLU A 124 9.49 8.55 35.23
C GLU A 124 8.25 9.43 35.19
N ILE A 125 7.48 9.40 36.27
CA ILE A 125 6.31 10.27 36.44
C ILE A 125 6.71 11.45 37.30
N LEU A 126 6.82 12.62 36.67
CA LEU A 126 7.21 13.85 37.31
C LEU A 126 5.99 14.62 37.82
N PRO A 127 5.81 14.82 39.14
CA PRO A 127 4.71 15.62 39.67
C PRO A 127 4.87 17.09 39.28
N GLU A 128 3.76 17.75 38.95
CA GLU A 128 3.73 19.20 38.75
C GLU A 128 3.34 19.93 40.06
N LYS A 129 3.43 21.28 40.06
CA LYS A 129 2.98 22.11 41.19
C LYS A 129 1.52 21.84 41.59
N ASN A 130 0.70 21.44 40.64
CA ASN A 130 -0.68 20.99 40.89
C ASN A 130 -0.68 19.47 41.12
N PRO A 131 -1.08 18.96 42.30
CA PRO A 131 -1.05 17.53 42.64
C PRO A 131 -1.95 16.67 41.76
N LYS A 132 -2.87 17.28 41.00
CA LYS A 132 -3.72 16.58 40.01
C LYS A 132 -3.10 16.49 38.62
N LYS A 133 -1.88 17.01 38.44
CA LYS A 133 -1.14 17.01 37.17
C LYS A 133 0.21 16.36 37.32
N ALA A 134 0.60 15.59 36.34
CA ALA A 134 1.96 15.04 36.24
C ALA A 134 2.39 14.98 34.79
N LYS A 135 3.70 14.95 34.57
CA LYS A 135 4.35 14.73 33.29
C LYS A 135 5.00 13.35 33.27
N ILE A 136 5.06 12.74 32.10
CA ILE A 136 5.79 11.51 31.91
C ILE A 136 7.07 11.85 31.14
N SER A 137 8.19 11.45 31.69
CA SER A 137 9.49 11.53 31.03
C SER A 137 9.92 10.12 30.64
N TYR A 138 10.37 9.95 29.40
CA TYR A 138 10.95 8.71 28.93
C TYR A 138 12.44 8.91 28.66
N THR A 139 13.25 7.98 29.11
CA THR A 139 14.69 7.97 28.86
C THR A 139 15.01 6.77 27.96
N VAL A 140 15.35 7.02 26.73
CA VAL A 140 15.70 5.99 25.73
C VAL A 140 17.22 5.88 25.65
N ARG A 141 17.77 4.67 25.80
CA ARG A 141 19.19 4.35 25.66
C ARG A 141 19.33 3.22 24.63
N PRO A 142 19.56 3.54 23.33
CA PRO A 142 19.64 2.53 22.27
C PRO A 142 20.79 1.54 22.43
N ARG A 143 21.94 2.00 22.92
CA ARG A 143 23.22 1.26 23.02
C ARG A 143 23.73 0.83 21.62
N ASN A 144 24.40 -0.33 21.52
CA ASN A 144 25.08 -0.76 20.30
C ASN A 144 24.09 -1.33 19.30
N LEU A 145 24.25 -0.92 18.05
CA LEU A 145 23.55 -1.48 16.90
C LEU A 145 24.18 -2.82 16.50
N PHE A 146 23.37 -3.85 16.36
CA PHE A 146 23.80 -5.15 15.84
C PHE A 146 23.66 -5.19 14.33
N ARG A 147 24.63 -5.83 13.65
CA ARG A 147 24.69 -5.98 12.21
C ARG A 147 24.64 -7.43 11.80
N LEU A 148 24.16 -7.69 10.58
CA LEU A 148 24.20 -9.02 9.99
C LEU A 148 25.67 -9.40 9.67
N ASP A 149 26.13 -10.54 10.18
CA ASP A 149 27.46 -11.09 9.89
C ASP A 149 27.41 -12.01 8.67
N SER A 150 26.65 -13.09 8.80
CA SER A 150 26.46 -14.08 7.75
C SER A 150 24.99 -14.44 7.58
N ILE A 151 24.60 -14.75 6.34
CA ILE A 151 23.22 -15.13 6.01
C ILE A 151 23.28 -16.42 5.21
N ALA A 152 22.73 -17.50 5.78
CA ALA A 152 22.71 -18.82 5.17
C ALA A 152 21.27 -19.28 4.92
N TYR A 153 20.98 -19.74 3.70
CA TYR A 153 19.71 -20.36 3.34
C TYR A 153 19.88 -21.87 3.41
N LEU A 154 19.18 -22.52 4.34
CA LEU A 154 19.43 -23.93 4.68
C LEU A 154 18.12 -24.72 4.72
N ARG A 155 18.22 -26.04 4.46
CA ARG A 155 17.12 -27.02 4.60
C ARG A 155 15.95 -26.84 3.64
N PHE A 156 16.06 -26.01 2.61
CA PHE A 156 15.02 -25.95 1.60
C PHE A 156 15.02 -27.23 0.74
N PRO A 157 13.84 -27.70 0.29
CA PRO A 157 13.79 -28.79 -0.71
C PRO A 157 14.61 -28.42 -1.95
N ALA A 158 15.15 -29.41 -2.65
CA ALA A 158 16.06 -29.20 -3.78
C ALA A 158 15.57 -28.17 -4.82
N VAL A 159 14.27 -28.20 -5.13
CA VAL A 159 13.65 -27.22 -6.05
C VAL A 159 13.62 -25.82 -5.43
N GLY A 160 13.29 -25.72 -4.15
CA GLY A 160 13.27 -24.44 -3.42
C GLY A 160 14.67 -23.83 -3.30
N ASP A 161 15.68 -24.65 -3.01
CA ASP A 161 17.08 -24.23 -2.98
C ASP A 161 17.56 -23.69 -4.35
N SER A 162 17.20 -24.39 -5.45
CA SER A 162 17.48 -23.92 -6.80
C SER A 162 16.84 -22.56 -7.09
N LEU A 163 15.57 -22.37 -6.74
CA LEU A 163 14.85 -21.10 -6.93
C LEU A 163 15.46 -19.97 -6.10
N ILE A 164 15.87 -20.23 -4.86
CA ILE A 164 16.55 -19.24 -4.02
C ILE A 164 17.88 -18.81 -4.63
N ARG A 165 18.68 -19.77 -5.15
CA ARG A 165 19.95 -19.48 -5.82
C ARG A 165 19.76 -18.68 -7.10
N GLU A 166 18.77 -19.03 -7.92
CA GLU A 166 18.45 -18.32 -9.16
C GLU A 166 18.06 -16.86 -8.90
N THR A 167 17.32 -16.61 -7.81
CA THR A 167 16.87 -15.27 -7.40
C THR A 167 17.79 -14.61 -6.37
N PHE A 168 18.97 -15.15 -6.09
CA PHE A 168 19.87 -14.70 -5.03
C PHE A 168 20.29 -13.22 -5.15
N ARG A 169 20.39 -12.69 -6.37
CA ARG A 169 20.69 -11.27 -6.60
C ARG A 169 19.59 -10.31 -6.14
N GLN A 170 18.37 -10.82 -5.95
CA GLN A 170 17.21 -10.04 -5.54
C GLN A 170 16.99 -10.06 -4.01
N ARG A 171 17.93 -10.67 -3.25
CA ARG A 171 17.83 -10.73 -1.79
C ARG A 171 17.83 -9.33 -1.18
N THR A 172 17.15 -9.18 -0.05
CA THR A 172 17.07 -7.93 0.70
C THR A 172 18.00 -7.88 1.91
N LEU A 173 18.68 -9.00 2.21
CA LEU A 173 19.59 -9.14 3.34
C LEU A 173 21.02 -9.23 2.85
N PHE A 174 21.89 -8.37 3.37
CA PHE A 174 23.32 -8.37 3.06
C PHE A 174 24.15 -8.39 4.34
N SER A 175 25.32 -9.02 4.26
CA SER A 175 26.29 -8.98 5.36
C SER A 175 26.80 -7.55 5.54
N GLY A 176 26.89 -7.11 6.77
CA GLY A 176 27.26 -5.73 7.15
C GLY A 176 26.07 -4.80 7.36
N ASP A 177 24.89 -5.12 6.85
CA ASP A 177 23.69 -4.30 7.07
C ASP A 177 23.25 -4.29 8.53
N PRO A 178 22.64 -3.20 9.00
CA PRO A 178 21.94 -3.18 10.29
C PRO A 178 20.89 -4.28 10.38
N PHE A 179 20.80 -4.94 11.53
CA PHE A 179 19.72 -5.88 11.76
C PHE A 179 18.37 -5.13 11.78
N SER A 180 17.41 -5.60 11.01
CA SER A 180 16.06 -5.05 10.97
C SER A 180 15.03 -6.14 10.73
N VAL A 181 14.02 -6.22 11.59
CA VAL A 181 12.89 -7.15 11.41
C VAL A 181 12.10 -6.81 10.13
N ILE A 182 12.07 -5.55 9.74
CA ILE A 182 11.43 -5.11 8.49
C ILE A 182 12.13 -5.74 7.28
N ASN A 183 13.47 -5.75 7.26
CA ASN A 183 14.24 -6.37 6.20
C ASN A 183 14.08 -7.90 6.20
N LEU A 184 13.95 -8.51 7.38
CA LEU A 184 13.62 -9.94 7.49
C LEU A 184 12.24 -10.24 6.89
N ASP A 185 11.22 -9.43 7.18
CA ASP A 185 9.89 -9.60 6.61
C ASP A 185 9.85 -9.32 5.10
N ALA A 186 10.66 -8.38 4.61
CA ALA A 186 10.84 -8.14 3.18
C ALA A 186 11.44 -9.37 2.49
N GLU A 187 12.47 -10.00 3.07
CA GLU A 187 13.08 -11.23 2.54
C GLU A 187 12.11 -12.41 2.61
N ARG A 188 11.36 -12.55 3.70
CA ARG A 188 10.30 -13.54 3.83
C ARG A 188 9.26 -13.38 2.72
N THR A 189 8.84 -12.14 2.47
CA THR A 189 7.88 -11.81 1.41
C THR A 189 8.46 -12.08 0.02
N ARG A 190 9.75 -11.80 -0.22
CA ARG A 190 10.43 -12.11 -1.47
C ARG A 190 10.42 -13.62 -1.75
N ILE A 191 10.85 -14.42 -0.76
CA ILE A 191 10.88 -15.89 -0.88
C ILE A 191 9.46 -16.45 -1.06
N TYR A 192 8.50 -15.96 -0.27
CA TYR A 192 7.09 -16.31 -0.42
C TYR A 192 6.58 -16.06 -1.84
N ASN A 193 6.79 -14.86 -2.38
CA ASN A 193 6.37 -14.50 -3.73
C ASN A 193 7.08 -15.35 -4.81
N MET A 194 8.35 -15.66 -4.60
CA MET A 194 9.12 -16.55 -5.48
C MET A 194 8.49 -17.94 -5.55
N PHE A 195 8.14 -18.55 -4.40
CA PHE A 195 7.43 -19.84 -4.38
C PHE A 195 6.05 -19.74 -5.02
N ARG A 196 5.26 -18.71 -4.67
CA ARG A 196 3.93 -18.48 -5.24
C ARG A 196 3.97 -18.30 -6.76
N ASN A 197 4.97 -17.64 -7.28
CA ASN A 197 5.15 -17.46 -8.73
C ASN A 197 5.80 -18.67 -9.43
N SER A 198 6.23 -19.65 -8.63
CA SER A 198 6.79 -20.93 -9.12
C SER A 198 5.83 -22.12 -8.99
N GLY A 199 4.53 -21.86 -8.78
CA GLY A 199 3.49 -22.88 -8.76
C GLY A 199 3.00 -23.31 -7.38
N TYR A 200 3.61 -22.86 -6.30
CA TYR A 200 3.28 -23.33 -4.95
C TYR A 200 2.09 -22.56 -4.35
N PHE A 201 0.89 -22.93 -4.74
CA PHE A 201 -0.36 -22.23 -4.39
C PHE A 201 -0.64 -22.12 -2.88
N TYR A 202 -0.35 -23.15 -2.09
CA TYR A 202 -0.59 -23.16 -0.65
C TYR A 202 0.61 -22.71 0.18
N TYR A 203 1.70 -22.25 -0.47
CA TYR A 203 2.84 -21.72 0.27
C TYR A 203 2.45 -20.43 1.00
N LYS A 204 2.90 -20.27 2.25
CA LYS A 204 2.58 -19.14 3.12
C LYS A 204 3.85 -18.49 3.65
N PRO A 205 3.83 -17.18 4.01
CA PRO A 205 4.98 -16.50 4.60
C PRO A 205 5.48 -17.17 5.91
N GLU A 206 4.57 -17.73 6.72
CA GLU A 206 4.89 -18.39 7.98
C GLU A 206 5.73 -19.66 7.81
N TYR A 207 5.83 -20.18 6.61
CA TYR A 207 6.69 -21.33 6.29
C TYR A 207 8.17 -20.97 6.13
N ILE A 208 8.52 -19.70 6.31
CA ILE A 208 9.89 -19.20 6.28
C ILE A 208 10.22 -18.68 7.67
N THR A 209 11.21 -19.29 8.33
CA THR A 209 11.62 -18.99 9.69
C THR A 209 13.06 -18.52 9.71
N TYR A 210 13.40 -17.73 10.70
CA TYR A 210 14.75 -17.24 10.95
C TYR A 210 15.30 -17.84 12.23
N ARG A 211 16.56 -18.27 12.19
CA ARG A 211 17.34 -18.63 13.38
C ARG A 211 18.51 -17.65 13.45
N ALA A 212 18.62 -16.92 14.53
CA ALA A 212 19.63 -15.92 14.76
C ALA A 212 20.53 -16.31 15.91
N ASP A 213 21.84 -16.22 15.71
CA ASP A 213 22.85 -16.36 16.74
C ASP A 213 23.53 -15.02 16.96
N THR A 214 23.50 -14.51 18.18
CA THR A 214 24.11 -13.24 18.61
C THR A 214 25.25 -13.46 19.60
N ILE A 215 25.60 -14.72 19.93
CA ILE A 215 26.54 -15.08 21.00
C ILE A 215 27.96 -15.21 20.46
N GLN A 216 28.11 -15.87 19.30
CA GLN A 216 29.43 -16.20 18.75
C GLN A 216 30.28 -14.97 18.43
N ARG A 217 29.66 -13.87 17.98
CA ARG A 217 30.35 -12.62 17.66
C ARG A 217 29.58 -11.43 18.25
N PRO A 218 30.07 -10.81 19.32
CA PRO A 218 29.43 -9.65 19.93
C PRO A 218 29.20 -8.50 18.94
N GLY A 219 27.98 -7.94 18.91
CA GLY A 219 27.59 -6.87 18.00
C GLY A 219 27.18 -7.34 16.60
N PHE A 220 27.22 -8.65 16.33
CA PHE A 220 26.83 -9.22 15.06
C PHE A 220 25.78 -10.33 15.22
N VAL A 221 25.01 -10.55 14.16
CA VAL A 221 23.97 -11.57 14.07
C VAL A 221 24.32 -12.52 12.93
N GLN A 222 24.50 -13.80 13.25
CA GLN A 222 24.56 -14.84 12.24
C GLN A 222 23.16 -15.35 11.99
N LEU A 223 22.67 -15.22 10.75
CA LEU A 223 21.29 -15.49 10.38
C LEU A 223 21.17 -16.73 9.50
N GLN A 224 20.30 -17.65 9.89
CA GLN A 224 19.90 -18.78 9.07
C GLN A 224 18.45 -18.62 8.65
N VAL A 225 18.19 -18.63 7.35
CA VAL A 225 16.86 -18.66 6.76
C VAL A 225 16.50 -20.13 6.50
N VAL A 226 15.49 -20.63 7.16
CA VAL A 226 15.11 -22.04 7.10
C VAL A 226 13.60 -22.20 6.90
N PRO A 227 13.13 -23.28 6.26
CA PRO A 227 11.73 -23.62 6.27
C PRO A 227 11.26 -23.95 7.69
N ALA A 228 10.02 -23.58 8.01
CA ALA A 228 9.39 -23.96 9.26
C ALA A 228 9.19 -25.49 9.34
N ASP A 229 9.09 -26.00 10.54
CA ASP A 229 8.78 -27.41 10.75
C ASP A 229 7.28 -27.66 10.49
N GLY A 230 6.93 -28.85 9.96
CA GLY A 230 5.54 -29.26 9.77
C GLY A 230 4.81 -28.60 8.58
N ILE A 231 5.52 -28.17 7.54
CA ILE A 231 4.91 -27.66 6.32
C ILE A 231 4.06 -28.75 5.66
N PRO A 232 2.75 -28.52 5.39
CA PRO A 232 1.89 -29.49 4.74
C PRO A 232 2.41 -29.91 3.36
N ALA A 233 2.23 -31.15 2.97
CA ALA A 233 2.64 -31.66 1.65
C ALA A 233 1.99 -30.88 0.50
N SER A 234 0.77 -30.39 0.67
CA SER A 234 0.08 -29.53 -0.29
C SER A 234 0.82 -28.21 -0.55
N ALA A 235 1.50 -27.65 0.45
CA ALA A 235 2.29 -26.42 0.28
C ALA A 235 3.61 -26.65 -0.46
N ASN A 236 4.12 -27.88 -0.47
CA ASN A 236 5.33 -28.28 -1.18
C ASN A 236 5.05 -28.84 -2.59
N LYS A 237 3.81 -28.72 -3.07
CA LYS A 237 3.37 -29.22 -4.38
C LYS A 237 3.12 -28.05 -5.33
N ARG A 238 3.48 -28.26 -6.62
CA ARG A 238 3.15 -27.31 -7.70
C ARG A 238 1.74 -27.53 -8.21
N TYR A 239 1.06 -26.44 -8.53
CA TYR A 239 -0.32 -26.43 -9.03
C TYR A 239 -0.39 -25.83 -10.43
N TYR A 240 -1.31 -26.36 -11.23
CA TYR A 240 -1.54 -25.96 -12.62
C TYR A 240 -2.98 -25.46 -12.79
N LEU A 241 -3.16 -24.52 -13.71
CA LEU A 241 -4.46 -23.92 -13.98
C LEU A 241 -5.35 -24.86 -14.78
N GLY A 242 -6.61 -24.97 -14.38
CA GLY A 242 -7.64 -25.78 -15.01
C GLY A 242 -8.56 -24.97 -15.91
N ARG A 243 -9.88 -25.15 -15.72
CA ARG A 243 -10.94 -24.42 -16.42
C ARG A 243 -11.10 -23.03 -15.82
N THR A 244 -11.52 -22.08 -16.66
CA THR A 244 -11.85 -20.73 -16.19
C THR A 244 -13.36 -20.50 -16.35
N THR A 245 -14.02 -20.24 -15.24
CA THR A 245 -15.43 -19.87 -15.16
C THR A 245 -15.54 -18.37 -14.92
N VAL A 246 -16.38 -17.69 -15.67
CA VAL A 246 -16.63 -16.27 -15.53
C VAL A 246 -18.11 -16.04 -15.28
N ASN A 247 -18.45 -15.44 -14.16
CA ASN A 247 -19.80 -15.08 -13.77
C ASN A 247 -19.97 -13.56 -13.92
N LEU A 248 -20.81 -13.13 -14.86
CA LEU A 248 -21.09 -11.70 -15.12
C LEU A 248 -22.49 -11.36 -14.62
N PHE A 249 -22.53 -10.64 -13.51
CA PHE A 249 -23.77 -10.14 -12.92
C PHE A 249 -24.06 -8.71 -13.38
N ASN A 250 -25.33 -8.39 -13.59
CA ASN A 250 -25.78 -7.01 -13.72
C ASN A 250 -25.84 -6.34 -12.32
N ASN A 251 -25.74 -5.03 -12.30
CA ASN A 251 -25.80 -4.27 -11.03
C ASN A 251 -27.16 -4.46 -10.28
N ASP A 252 -28.23 -4.69 -11.01
CA ASP A 252 -29.59 -4.78 -10.49
C ASP A 252 -30.11 -6.22 -10.36
N SER A 253 -29.35 -7.24 -10.81
CA SER A 253 -29.75 -8.65 -10.82
C SER A 253 -28.55 -9.55 -10.57
N TYR A 254 -28.69 -10.47 -9.63
CA TYR A 254 -27.71 -11.53 -9.36
C TYR A 254 -28.11 -12.87 -10.02
N GLU A 255 -28.95 -12.84 -11.06
CA GLU A 255 -29.37 -14.03 -11.79
C GLU A 255 -28.43 -14.28 -12.98
N LEU A 256 -28.13 -15.54 -13.25
CA LEU A 256 -27.36 -16.00 -14.40
C LEU A 256 -28.26 -16.88 -15.24
N THR A 257 -28.79 -16.31 -16.31
CA THR A 257 -29.81 -16.96 -17.16
C THR A 257 -29.21 -17.70 -18.33
N ASP A 258 -28.06 -17.25 -18.80
CA ASP A 258 -27.46 -17.71 -20.05
C ASP A 258 -26.04 -18.21 -19.85
N THR A 259 -25.60 -19.11 -20.72
CA THR A 259 -24.25 -19.69 -20.69
C THR A 259 -23.60 -19.65 -22.07
N LEU A 260 -22.35 -19.24 -22.13
CA LEU A 260 -21.51 -19.31 -23.31
C LEU A 260 -20.27 -20.14 -23.03
N GLN A 261 -20.04 -21.19 -23.78
CA GLN A 261 -18.81 -21.98 -23.72
C GLN A 261 -17.88 -21.63 -24.87
N PHE A 262 -16.64 -21.39 -24.57
CA PHE A 262 -15.60 -21.12 -25.55
C PHE A 262 -14.26 -21.74 -25.11
N ARG A 263 -13.87 -22.87 -25.71
CA ARG A 263 -12.66 -23.64 -25.38
C ARG A 263 -12.61 -23.98 -23.88
N ASP A 264 -11.63 -23.42 -23.15
CA ASP A 264 -11.39 -23.64 -21.72
C ASP A 264 -12.14 -22.66 -20.82
N TYR A 265 -13.00 -21.80 -21.40
CA TYR A 265 -13.78 -20.79 -20.70
C TYR A 265 -15.25 -21.14 -20.70
N THR A 266 -15.88 -21.00 -19.53
CA THR A 266 -17.34 -21.03 -19.39
C THR A 266 -17.77 -19.68 -18.84
N LEU A 267 -18.64 -18.99 -19.56
CA LEU A 267 -19.18 -17.70 -19.18
C LEU A 267 -20.65 -17.83 -18.84
N TYR A 268 -21.02 -17.50 -17.62
CA TYR A 268 -22.38 -17.35 -17.16
C TYR A 268 -22.73 -15.87 -17.09
N TYR A 269 -23.91 -15.49 -17.59
CA TYR A 269 -24.31 -14.08 -17.62
C TYR A 269 -25.83 -13.94 -17.61
N ASP A 270 -26.31 -12.75 -17.25
CA ASP A 270 -27.68 -12.35 -17.43
C ASP A 270 -27.84 -11.70 -18.84
N GLY A 271 -28.55 -12.36 -19.75
CA GLY A 271 -28.82 -11.86 -21.09
C GLY A 271 -29.93 -10.82 -21.13
N GLY A 272 -30.66 -10.63 -20.05
CA GLY A 272 -31.82 -9.77 -19.94
C GLY A 272 -32.92 -10.15 -20.95
N LYS A 273 -33.89 -9.25 -21.21
CA LYS A 273 -35.00 -9.49 -22.14
C LYS A 273 -34.57 -9.83 -23.59
N LYS A 274 -33.36 -9.55 -24.00
CA LYS A 274 -32.84 -9.70 -25.35
C LYS A 274 -31.85 -10.87 -25.50
N GLY A 275 -31.56 -11.63 -24.48
CA GLY A 275 -30.59 -12.74 -24.50
C GLY A 275 -29.16 -12.32 -24.94
N LYS A 276 -28.80 -11.04 -24.80
CA LYS A 276 -27.53 -10.53 -25.32
C LYS A 276 -26.49 -10.46 -24.24
N ILE A 277 -25.32 -11.03 -24.51
CA ILE A 277 -24.16 -10.91 -23.62
C ILE A 277 -23.87 -9.45 -23.32
N PRO A 278 -23.80 -9.05 -22.03
CA PRO A 278 -23.59 -7.63 -21.64
C PRO A 278 -22.21 -7.11 -22.00
N LEU A 279 -21.20 -7.96 -22.01
CA LEU A 279 -19.83 -7.64 -22.41
C LEU A 279 -19.35 -8.65 -23.44
N ARG A 280 -18.91 -8.20 -24.62
CA ARG A 280 -18.41 -9.08 -25.67
C ARG A 280 -17.25 -9.95 -25.13
N PHE A 281 -17.39 -11.27 -25.30
CA PHE A 281 -16.37 -12.21 -24.81
C PHE A 281 -14.97 -11.89 -25.35
N GLY A 282 -14.85 -11.39 -26.59
CA GLY A 282 -13.57 -10.94 -27.15
C GLY A 282 -12.91 -9.78 -26.41
N ALA A 283 -13.66 -8.89 -25.74
CA ALA A 283 -13.12 -7.84 -24.89
C ALA A 283 -12.60 -8.44 -23.58
N LEU A 284 -13.38 -9.31 -22.96
CA LEU A 284 -13.01 -10.01 -21.73
C LEU A 284 -11.77 -10.89 -21.94
N ARG A 285 -11.78 -11.76 -22.95
CA ARG A 285 -10.67 -12.73 -23.21
C ARG A 285 -9.32 -12.08 -23.42
N ARG A 286 -9.26 -10.86 -23.92
CA ARG A 286 -7.98 -10.15 -24.12
C ARG A 286 -7.28 -9.84 -22.82
N ASN A 287 -8.05 -9.68 -21.75
CA ASN A 287 -7.55 -9.35 -20.40
C ASN A 287 -7.42 -10.61 -19.52
N LEU A 288 -7.82 -11.78 -20.03
CA LEU A 288 -7.65 -13.06 -19.35
C LEU A 288 -6.42 -13.77 -19.91
N PHE A 289 -5.35 -13.81 -19.14
CA PHE A 289 -4.04 -14.39 -19.52
C PHE A 289 -3.92 -15.86 -19.11
N TYR A 290 -5.05 -16.53 -18.84
CA TYR A 290 -5.07 -17.92 -18.40
C TYR A 290 -5.12 -18.92 -19.55
N ARG A 291 -4.40 -20.03 -19.39
CA ARG A 291 -4.48 -21.19 -20.26
C ARG A 291 -4.50 -22.45 -19.41
N LYS A 292 -5.32 -23.43 -19.79
CA LYS A 292 -5.34 -24.74 -19.15
C LYS A 292 -3.97 -25.40 -19.22
N GLY A 293 -3.52 -25.97 -18.09
CA GLY A 293 -2.20 -26.58 -17.94
C GLY A 293 -1.06 -25.60 -17.67
N MET A 294 -1.31 -24.28 -17.61
CA MET A 294 -0.31 -23.29 -17.23
C MET A 294 0.02 -23.44 -15.75
N LEU A 295 1.30 -23.29 -15.39
CA LEU A 295 1.73 -23.27 -14.00
C LEU A 295 1.08 -22.09 -13.27
N TYR A 296 0.61 -22.33 -12.05
CA TYR A 296 0.07 -21.27 -11.21
C TYR A 296 1.13 -20.19 -10.94
N ARG A 297 0.70 -18.94 -11.04
CA ARG A 297 1.52 -17.76 -10.70
C ARG A 297 0.65 -16.69 -10.07
N GLN A 298 1.10 -16.18 -8.92
CA GLN A 298 0.34 -15.16 -8.19
C GLN A 298 0.33 -13.79 -8.88
N ASP A 299 1.45 -13.41 -9.52
CA ASP A 299 1.58 -12.15 -10.25
C ASP A 299 0.58 -12.05 -11.40
N ILE A 300 0.29 -13.15 -12.09
CA ILE A 300 -0.73 -13.19 -13.15
C ILE A 300 -2.13 -12.93 -12.60
N MET A 301 -2.43 -13.44 -11.40
CA MET A 301 -3.73 -13.17 -10.75
C MET A 301 -3.91 -11.67 -10.53
N SER A 302 -2.95 -11.04 -9.88
CA SER A 302 -3.00 -9.60 -9.58
C SER A 302 -3.08 -8.76 -10.86
N PHE A 303 -2.30 -9.14 -11.87
CA PHE A 303 -2.30 -8.50 -13.17
C PHE A 303 -3.67 -8.62 -13.88
N VAL A 304 -4.27 -9.82 -13.91
CA VAL A 304 -5.59 -10.02 -14.53
C VAL A 304 -6.66 -9.23 -13.79
N GLN A 305 -6.64 -9.24 -12.46
CA GLN A 305 -7.59 -8.47 -11.66
C GLN A 305 -7.47 -6.97 -11.93
N GLN A 306 -6.26 -6.45 -12.02
CA GLN A 306 -5.99 -5.06 -12.39
C GLN A 306 -6.52 -4.75 -13.80
N GLN A 307 -6.19 -5.59 -14.79
CA GLN A 307 -6.63 -5.39 -16.18
C GLN A 307 -8.16 -5.41 -16.33
N LEU A 308 -8.84 -6.26 -15.57
CA LEU A 308 -10.31 -6.28 -15.57
C LEU A 308 -10.88 -5.02 -14.89
N SER A 309 -10.27 -4.56 -13.80
CA SER A 309 -10.68 -3.32 -13.12
C SER A 309 -10.47 -2.08 -14.00
N GLU A 310 -9.36 -2.01 -14.73
CA GLU A 310 -9.03 -0.93 -15.67
C GLU A 310 -9.99 -0.83 -16.87
N MET A 311 -10.76 -1.87 -17.13
CA MET A 311 -11.81 -1.80 -18.17
C MET A 311 -12.92 -0.79 -17.83
N ASN A 312 -13.04 -0.37 -16.58
CA ASN A 312 -14.06 0.59 -16.09
C ASN A 312 -15.51 0.20 -16.43
N VAL A 313 -15.77 -1.10 -16.55
CA VAL A 313 -17.12 -1.66 -16.77
C VAL A 313 -17.64 -2.39 -15.56
N PHE A 314 -16.77 -2.72 -14.61
CA PHE A 314 -17.11 -3.46 -13.41
C PHE A 314 -17.11 -2.54 -12.19
N SER A 315 -18.11 -2.66 -11.33
CA SER A 315 -18.11 -2.11 -9.98
C SER A 315 -17.24 -2.95 -9.04
N THR A 316 -17.24 -4.26 -9.26
CA THR A 316 -16.47 -5.23 -8.47
C THR A 316 -16.00 -6.37 -9.37
N VAL A 317 -14.73 -6.75 -9.19
CA VAL A 317 -14.13 -7.94 -9.78
C VAL A 317 -13.51 -8.78 -8.68
N ASN A 318 -13.96 -10.00 -8.54
CA ASN A 318 -13.38 -10.98 -7.63
C ASN A 318 -12.86 -12.18 -8.42
N LEU A 319 -11.66 -12.59 -8.10
CA LEU A 319 -10.97 -13.69 -8.75
C LEU A 319 -10.53 -14.70 -7.69
N LYS A 320 -10.93 -15.96 -7.87
CA LYS A 320 -10.58 -17.06 -6.96
C LYS A 320 -9.98 -18.22 -7.73
N TYR A 321 -9.02 -18.88 -7.12
CA TYR A 321 -8.56 -20.19 -7.51
C TYR A 321 -9.23 -21.23 -6.63
N VAL A 322 -9.90 -22.18 -7.25
CA VAL A 322 -10.65 -23.24 -6.56
C VAL A 322 -9.97 -24.56 -6.90
N PRO A 323 -9.45 -25.30 -5.91
CA PRO A 323 -8.95 -26.65 -6.17
C PRO A 323 -10.06 -27.51 -6.76
N ARG A 324 -9.76 -28.17 -7.88
CA ARG A 324 -10.75 -29.03 -8.55
C ARG A 324 -11.20 -30.18 -7.68
N ASP A 325 -10.29 -30.69 -6.88
CA ASP A 325 -10.52 -31.74 -5.89
C ASP A 325 -9.62 -31.46 -4.68
N THR A 326 -10.12 -31.75 -3.49
CA THR A 326 -9.37 -31.62 -2.23
C THR A 326 -8.49 -32.81 -1.93
N THR A 327 -8.47 -33.84 -2.80
CA THR A 327 -7.60 -35.00 -2.64
C THR A 327 -6.16 -34.62 -2.89
N ALA A 328 -5.23 -35.22 -2.12
CA ALA A 328 -3.80 -34.93 -2.22
C ALA A 328 -3.17 -35.24 -3.58
N LEU A 329 -3.86 -35.99 -4.43
CA LEU A 329 -3.42 -36.40 -5.77
C LEU A 329 -3.65 -35.31 -6.84
N ASN A 330 -4.62 -34.41 -6.64
CA ASN A 330 -4.95 -33.40 -7.63
C ASN A 330 -4.09 -32.14 -7.46
N ASP A 331 -3.55 -31.65 -8.56
CA ASP A 331 -2.70 -30.45 -8.65
C ASP A 331 -3.34 -29.33 -9.52
N THR A 332 -4.64 -29.46 -9.81
CA THR A 332 -5.34 -28.56 -10.72
C THR A 332 -6.19 -27.54 -9.96
N LEU A 333 -6.01 -26.27 -10.29
CA LEU A 333 -6.78 -25.14 -9.79
C LEU A 333 -7.71 -24.64 -10.89
N ASP A 334 -9.01 -24.73 -10.71
CA ASP A 334 -9.97 -24.04 -11.56
C ASP A 334 -10.08 -22.57 -11.16
N ILE A 335 -10.33 -21.70 -12.11
CA ILE A 335 -10.38 -20.26 -11.92
C ILE A 335 -11.83 -19.82 -11.97
N GLU A 336 -12.26 -19.12 -10.94
CA GLU A 336 -13.57 -18.50 -10.89
C GLU A 336 -13.40 -16.97 -10.83
N ILE A 337 -13.99 -16.29 -11.81
CA ILE A 337 -13.99 -14.84 -11.94
C ILE A 337 -15.42 -14.37 -11.81
N THR A 338 -15.70 -13.56 -10.82
CA THR A 338 -17.00 -12.94 -10.62
C THR A 338 -16.88 -11.44 -10.88
N GLY A 339 -17.58 -10.96 -11.91
CA GLY A 339 -17.65 -9.55 -12.26
C GLY A 339 -19.06 -9.02 -12.09
N ILE A 340 -19.23 -7.93 -11.34
CA ILE A 340 -20.48 -7.19 -11.23
C ILE A 340 -20.34 -5.96 -12.12
N LEU A 341 -21.21 -5.84 -13.12
CA LEU A 341 -21.20 -4.69 -14.02
C LEU A 341 -21.63 -3.42 -13.28
N ASP A 342 -20.98 -2.32 -13.57
CA ASP A 342 -21.33 -1.01 -13.02
C ASP A 342 -22.51 -0.40 -13.78
N LYS A 343 -23.12 0.63 -13.20
CA LYS A 343 -24.18 1.41 -13.84
C LYS A 343 -23.70 1.96 -15.17
N PRO A 344 -24.50 1.80 -16.23
CA PRO A 344 -24.05 2.16 -17.58
C PRO A 344 -23.93 3.68 -17.79
N TYR A 345 -24.66 4.48 -17.05
CA TYR A 345 -24.69 5.93 -17.20
C TYR A 345 -24.09 6.61 -15.99
N ASP A 346 -23.33 7.67 -16.25
CA ASP A 346 -22.70 8.51 -15.25
C ASP A 346 -22.82 9.98 -15.69
N GLY A 347 -23.32 10.82 -14.80
CA GLY A 347 -23.52 12.25 -15.02
C GLY A 347 -22.70 13.05 -14.04
N GLU A 348 -22.00 14.06 -14.51
CA GLU A 348 -21.16 14.93 -13.71
C GLU A 348 -21.50 16.40 -14.00
N PHE A 349 -21.73 17.15 -12.93
CA PHE A 349 -21.90 18.60 -12.99
C PHE A 349 -20.79 19.26 -12.21
N THR A 350 -19.97 20.07 -12.90
CA THR A 350 -18.83 20.73 -12.29
C THR A 350 -18.98 22.24 -12.37
N THR A 351 -18.76 22.90 -11.23
CA THR A 351 -18.64 24.34 -11.14
C THR A 351 -17.20 24.70 -10.81
N LYS A 352 -16.64 25.68 -11.48
CA LYS A 352 -15.27 26.16 -11.22
C LYS A 352 -15.25 27.69 -11.22
N VAL A 353 -14.33 28.25 -10.45
CA VAL A 353 -13.96 29.67 -10.55
C VAL A 353 -12.52 29.72 -11.01
N THR A 354 -12.27 30.38 -12.10
CA THR A 354 -10.93 30.52 -12.66
C THR A 354 -10.42 31.93 -12.38
N SER A 355 -9.18 32.03 -11.89
CA SER A 355 -8.44 33.30 -11.77
C SER A 355 -7.17 33.18 -12.59
N LYS A 356 -6.96 34.06 -13.53
CA LYS A 356 -5.80 34.06 -14.42
C LYS A 356 -4.80 35.16 -14.02
N SER A 357 -3.54 34.98 -14.35
CA SER A 357 -2.46 35.90 -14.04
C SER A 357 -2.61 37.28 -14.74
N ASN A 358 -3.42 37.36 -15.79
CA ASN A 358 -3.76 38.59 -16.48
C ASN A 358 -4.87 39.43 -15.79
N GLY A 359 -5.31 39.04 -14.59
CA GLY A 359 -6.34 39.72 -13.82
C GLY A 359 -7.78 39.37 -14.22
N GLN A 360 -7.98 38.35 -15.04
CA GLN A 360 -9.31 37.86 -15.37
C GLN A 360 -9.76 36.84 -14.30
N ILE A 361 -11.01 36.98 -13.85
CA ILE A 361 -11.66 36.04 -12.91
C ILE A 361 -13.08 35.78 -13.42
N GLY A 362 -13.55 34.53 -13.22
CA GLY A 362 -14.93 34.23 -13.56
C GLY A 362 -15.35 32.80 -13.29
N PRO A 363 -16.67 32.57 -13.24
CA PRO A 363 -17.24 31.23 -13.08
C PRO A 363 -17.23 30.45 -14.39
N GLY A 364 -17.08 29.14 -14.26
CA GLY A 364 -17.28 28.19 -15.33
C GLY A 364 -18.20 27.06 -14.86
N LEU A 365 -19.00 26.58 -15.78
CA LEU A 365 -19.92 25.46 -15.57
C LEU A 365 -19.64 24.40 -16.63
N SER A 366 -19.64 23.13 -16.25
CA SER A 366 -19.61 22.04 -17.21
C SER A 366 -20.59 20.95 -16.78
N PHE A 367 -21.26 20.37 -17.76
CA PHE A 367 -22.10 19.21 -17.61
C PHE A 367 -21.58 18.11 -18.55
N SER A 368 -21.31 16.96 -18.00
CA SER A 368 -20.92 15.80 -18.80
C SER A 368 -21.80 14.59 -18.50
N MET A 369 -22.11 13.85 -19.55
CA MET A 369 -22.81 12.58 -19.46
C MET A 369 -21.98 11.51 -20.17
N SER A 370 -21.71 10.40 -19.49
CA SER A 370 -20.98 9.29 -20.06
C SER A 370 -21.76 8.00 -20.01
N LYS A 371 -21.57 7.18 -21.05
CA LYS A 371 -22.10 5.83 -21.14
C LYS A 371 -20.94 4.85 -21.17
N ARG A 372 -20.81 4.06 -20.11
CA ARG A 372 -19.85 2.96 -20.03
C ARG A 372 -20.33 1.78 -20.87
N ASN A 373 -19.39 1.05 -21.45
CA ASN A 373 -19.65 -0.14 -22.25
C ASN A 373 -20.66 0.11 -23.39
N ALA A 374 -20.51 1.25 -24.07
CA ALA A 374 -21.47 1.79 -25.03
C ALA A 374 -21.83 0.79 -26.15
N PHE A 375 -20.84 0.02 -26.62
CA PHE A 375 -20.98 -0.98 -27.70
C PHE A 375 -20.65 -2.40 -27.23
N ARG A 376 -20.68 -2.66 -25.93
CA ARG A 376 -20.39 -3.97 -25.30
C ARG A 376 -18.92 -4.42 -25.45
N GLY A 377 -18.01 -3.54 -25.73
CA GLY A 377 -16.57 -3.83 -25.87
C GLY A 377 -15.72 -3.06 -24.86
N ALA A 378 -16.35 -2.56 -23.79
CA ALA A 378 -15.77 -1.68 -22.75
C ALA A 378 -15.42 -0.28 -23.26
N GLU A 379 -16.07 0.19 -24.32
CA GLU A 379 -15.93 1.56 -24.80
C GLU A 379 -16.70 2.52 -23.89
N LYS A 380 -16.10 3.71 -23.61
CA LYS A 380 -16.76 4.80 -22.91
C LYS A 380 -17.10 5.90 -23.91
N LEU A 381 -18.38 6.21 -24.05
CA LEU A 381 -18.87 7.35 -24.83
C LEU A 381 -19.16 8.49 -23.86
N LYS A 382 -18.51 9.64 -24.01
CA LYS A 382 -18.72 10.84 -23.19
C LYS A 382 -19.16 12.00 -24.05
N PHE A 383 -20.23 12.65 -23.63
CA PHE A 383 -20.68 13.94 -24.13
C PHE A 383 -20.49 14.99 -23.04
N GLU A 384 -19.97 16.14 -23.39
CA GLU A 384 -19.72 17.23 -22.45
C GLU A 384 -20.10 18.57 -23.09
N VAL A 385 -20.73 19.42 -22.29
CA VAL A 385 -21.02 20.82 -22.59
C VAL A 385 -20.39 21.66 -21.50
N HIS A 386 -19.65 22.70 -21.87
CA HIS A 386 -19.07 23.61 -20.90
C HIS A 386 -19.27 25.07 -21.35
N GLY A 387 -19.30 25.94 -20.37
CA GLY A 387 -19.33 27.39 -20.59
C GLY A 387 -18.63 28.10 -19.44
N SER A 388 -17.92 29.18 -19.77
CA SER A 388 -17.30 30.07 -18.78
C SER A 388 -17.48 31.51 -19.18
N TYR A 389 -17.53 32.36 -18.18
CA TYR A 389 -17.55 33.80 -18.33
C TYR A 389 -16.53 34.41 -17.41
N GLU A 390 -15.63 35.21 -17.95
CA GLU A 390 -14.53 35.84 -17.23
C GLU A 390 -14.57 37.35 -17.43
N TRP A 391 -14.43 38.11 -16.35
CA TRP A 391 -14.31 39.57 -16.38
C TRP A 391 -12.95 40.00 -15.85
N GLN A 392 -12.50 41.15 -16.31
CA GLN A 392 -11.22 41.72 -15.88
C GLN A 392 -11.41 42.53 -14.60
N THR A 393 -10.65 42.20 -13.55
CA THR A 393 -10.73 42.86 -12.25
C THR A 393 -9.72 43.99 -12.07
N ASN A 394 -8.65 44.06 -12.89
CA ASN A 394 -7.62 45.07 -12.82
C ASN A 394 -7.53 45.89 -14.13
N SER A 395 -8.17 47.06 -14.18
CA SER A 395 -7.90 48.07 -15.21
C SER A 395 -7.06 49.19 -14.59
N THR A 396 -5.73 49.09 -14.64
CA THR A 396 -4.80 50.13 -14.18
C THR A 396 -4.32 51.05 -15.30
N VAL A 397 -5.02 51.14 -16.41
CA VAL A 397 -4.67 52.09 -17.48
C VAL A 397 -5.73 53.17 -17.52
N GLN A 398 -5.38 54.37 -17.01
CA GLN A 398 -6.15 55.57 -17.20
C GLN A 398 -6.26 55.84 -18.71
N GLY A 399 -7.49 55.77 -19.23
CA GLY A 399 -7.79 56.27 -20.57
C GLY A 399 -8.42 55.30 -21.57
N HIS A 400 -8.47 54.01 -21.34
CA HIS A 400 -9.21 53.08 -22.19
C HIS A 400 -10.12 52.16 -21.37
N SER A 401 -11.41 52.47 -21.38
CA SER A 401 -12.48 51.66 -20.82
C SER A 401 -12.86 50.50 -21.74
N SER A 402 -11.94 49.61 -22.06
CA SER A 402 -12.30 48.36 -22.66
C SER A 402 -12.25 47.26 -21.57
N VAL A 403 -13.36 47.10 -20.89
CA VAL A 403 -13.59 45.91 -20.04
C VAL A 403 -13.60 44.72 -21.01
N ILE A 404 -12.45 44.05 -21.12
CA ILE A 404 -12.35 42.86 -21.96
C ILE A 404 -12.95 41.69 -21.15
N ASN A 405 -14.24 41.45 -21.35
CA ASN A 405 -14.90 40.24 -20.87
C ASN A 405 -14.67 39.12 -21.87
N SER A 406 -14.36 37.95 -21.36
CA SER A 406 -14.21 36.75 -22.16
C SER A 406 -15.32 35.77 -21.83
N TYR A 407 -15.91 35.18 -22.86
CA TYR A 407 -16.82 34.05 -22.69
C TYR A 407 -16.34 32.89 -23.56
N GLU A 408 -16.47 31.71 -23.04
CA GLU A 408 -16.13 30.45 -23.73
C GLU A 408 -17.30 29.50 -23.59
N TYR A 409 -17.70 28.88 -24.67
CA TYR A 409 -18.62 27.74 -24.63
C TYR A 409 -18.15 26.70 -25.62
N GLY A 410 -18.39 25.44 -25.25
CA GLY A 410 -17.98 24.36 -26.12
C GLY A 410 -18.77 23.08 -25.83
N THR A 411 -18.76 22.23 -26.83
CA THR A 411 -19.29 20.87 -26.71
C THR A 411 -18.24 19.89 -27.18
N SER A 412 -18.13 18.75 -26.51
CA SER A 412 -17.25 17.68 -26.92
C SER A 412 -17.97 16.33 -26.91
N LEU A 413 -17.64 15.49 -27.87
CA LEU A 413 -18.05 14.10 -27.92
C LEU A 413 -16.80 13.24 -28.04
N SER A 414 -16.54 12.41 -27.03
CA SER A 414 -15.39 11.52 -27.02
C SER A 414 -15.80 10.05 -26.93
N LEU A 415 -15.02 9.22 -27.59
CA LEU A 415 -15.15 7.77 -27.53
C LEU A 415 -13.83 7.15 -27.11
N ASP A 416 -13.77 6.68 -25.87
CA ASP A 416 -12.59 6.07 -25.33
C ASP A 416 -12.62 4.55 -25.54
N TYR A 417 -11.57 4.03 -26.16
CA TYR A 417 -11.39 2.60 -26.38
C TYR A 417 -10.35 2.03 -25.41
N PRO A 418 -10.62 0.92 -24.70
CA PRO A 418 -9.67 0.31 -23.79
C PRO A 418 -8.54 -0.43 -24.52
N ARG A 419 -8.16 0.01 -25.71
CA ARG A 419 -7.10 -0.58 -26.54
C ARG A 419 -6.63 0.38 -27.61
N LEU A 420 -5.39 0.20 -28.02
CA LEU A 420 -4.87 0.84 -29.22
C LEU A 420 -5.55 0.25 -30.48
N ILE A 421 -6.06 1.14 -31.34
CA ILE A 421 -6.68 0.78 -32.62
C ILE A 421 -5.88 1.45 -33.73
N PHE A 422 -4.99 0.68 -34.36
CA PHE A 422 -4.29 1.11 -35.57
C PHE A 422 -3.97 -0.10 -36.46
N PRO A 423 -3.73 0.09 -37.77
CA PRO A 423 -3.32 -1.00 -38.64
C PRO A 423 -2.04 -1.67 -38.10
N GLY A 424 -2.09 -2.97 -37.82
CA GLY A 424 -0.98 -3.71 -37.24
C GLY A 424 -0.94 -3.80 -35.70
N ALA A 425 -1.86 -3.14 -34.97
CA ALA A 425 -1.93 -3.19 -33.50
C ALA A 425 -1.92 -4.62 -32.93
N ARG A 426 -2.50 -5.59 -33.65
CA ARG A 426 -2.49 -7.01 -33.25
C ARG A 426 -1.10 -7.63 -33.20
N LYS A 427 -0.18 -7.18 -34.06
CA LYS A 427 1.21 -7.66 -34.07
C LYS A 427 2.01 -7.11 -32.87
N PHE A 428 1.77 -5.84 -32.52
CA PHE A 428 2.42 -5.20 -31.34
C PHE A 428 1.93 -5.79 -30.02
N SER A 429 0.63 -5.97 -29.87
CA SER A 429 0.04 -6.58 -28.67
C SER A 429 0.51 -8.02 -28.40
N ARG A 430 0.96 -8.74 -29.44
CA ARG A 430 1.53 -10.08 -29.28
C ARG A 430 3.01 -10.10 -28.91
N ARG A 431 3.76 -9.03 -29.21
CA ARG A 431 5.19 -8.93 -28.88
C ARG A 431 5.46 -8.33 -27.51
N ALA A 432 4.48 -7.61 -26.95
CA ALA A 432 4.56 -7.00 -25.62
C ALA A 432 4.08 -7.95 -24.48
N LYS A 433 3.92 -9.24 -24.81
CA LYS A 433 3.44 -10.28 -23.86
C LYS A 433 4.56 -11.31 -23.60
#